data_1696a3b58f57d8c9e1f952683eab66c0
#
_entry.id   1696a3b58f57d8c9e1f952683eab66c0
#
_cell.length_a   1.000
_cell.length_b   1.000
_cell.length_c   1.000
_cell.angle_alpha   90.00
_cell.angle_beta   90.00
_cell.angle_gamma   90.00
#
_symmetry.space_group_name_H-M   'P 1'
#
loop_
_entity.id
_entity.type
_entity.pdbx_description
1 polymer ?
#
loop_
_entity_poly.entity_id
_entity_poly.type
_entity_poly.pdbx_seq_one_letter_code
_entity_poly.pdbx_strand_id
1 'polypeptide(L)'
;MKLAALCCTYLRPQTLGHLVESFLRQDYPKEIRELIILDDAGQYENQEGDGWRLISVPRRFHSLGEKRNACAALASPDVEGFLVADDDDIYLPHWFKTSALALGRAQWSRPSVVLLEEGDALKERNTGGLYHGGWAFRRGAFQRVHGYGAFDNGEDQELAGRLTAAGVGQCDPSRLAPPFYIYRVNNGSYHLSYMGERGYQELSKPKTDKVALAIGWPRDYTKVPIIQRYAFGPHVSGRDGRMPVELIGPVNAPGGDGPSNGMFALQKALRKRIEGGLDWLSIKPLPASKGALPWFWHWDDRQYAIWWDTQGLPFVQGPNMLFTHSASPRIDAEECALLDAKNCRAMFCHSEWYRELIAKHRGPANTAPIHLWPYPIDPWPGEPLSDEYDLLIYAKNGHRPGLLEHLGELFSRHIQIHYGQYRRAQLYDAARKSRACAYLADDDHGPLALQEILLAGCPVVGVRTGAAFVQHGVTGMLVDRLPPGRSSIASDGDQIALQAFVHALASAMAMNRDTVRHAATDAFATDRVADTITGVLATLRTGPVQDLVAPTYSPNIPEASRLLHAFHSTSCCGD
;
A
#
# COMPACT_ATOMS: atom_id res chain seq x y z
N MET A 1 -14.74 -20.67 29.71
CA MET A 1 -14.63 -19.23 29.39
C MET A 1 -15.15 -19.04 27.98
N LYS A 2 -16.13 -18.17 27.76
CA LYS A 2 -16.57 -17.86 26.39
C LYS A 2 -15.65 -16.83 25.77
N LEU A 3 -15.14 -17.11 24.56
CA LEU A 3 -14.13 -16.31 23.87
C LEU A 3 -14.61 -15.88 22.48
N ALA A 4 -14.29 -14.65 22.12
CA ALA A 4 -14.50 -14.10 20.78
C ALA A 4 -13.17 -13.81 20.09
N ALA A 5 -12.95 -14.38 18.92
CA ALA A 5 -11.90 -13.91 18.01
C ALA A 5 -12.41 -12.67 17.26
N LEU A 6 -11.61 -11.63 17.18
CA LEU A 6 -11.93 -10.35 16.58
C LEU A 6 -11.04 -10.10 15.37
N CYS A 7 -11.63 -10.00 14.19
CA CYS A 7 -10.95 -9.78 12.94
C CYS A 7 -11.41 -8.49 12.27
N CYS A 8 -10.47 -7.62 11.95
CA CYS A 8 -10.69 -6.44 11.11
C CYS A 8 -10.17 -6.73 9.71
N THR A 9 -11.04 -6.77 8.69
CA THR A 9 -10.65 -7.02 7.30
C THR A 9 -10.89 -5.80 6.41
N TYR A 10 -10.06 -5.62 5.38
CA TYR A 10 -10.22 -4.59 4.37
C TYR A 10 -9.56 -5.03 3.07
N LEU A 11 -10.35 -5.24 2.00
CA LEU A 11 -9.89 -5.62 0.66
C LEU A 11 -8.98 -6.87 0.59
N ARG A 12 -9.24 -7.88 1.45
CA ARG A 12 -8.45 -9.12 1.53
C ARG A 12 -9.29 -10.41 1.36
N PRO A 13 -10.04 -10.54 0.28
CA PRO A 13 -10.94 -11.71 0.11
C PRO A 13 -10.19 -13.03 -0.10
N GLN A 14 -8.93 -13.00 -0.55
CA GLN A 14 -8.14 -14.21 -0.80
C GLN A 14 -7.77 -14.95 0.48
N THR A 15 -7.58 -14.22 1.57
CA THR A 15 -7.03 -14.76 2.81
C THR A 15 -8.10 -14.99 3.88
N LEU A 16 -9.15 -14.17 3.88
CA LEU A 16 -10.22 -14.22 4.89
C LEU A 16 -10.86 -15.62 5.05
N GLY A 17 -11.06 -16.33 3.95
CA GLY A 17 -11.59 -17.69 3.98
C GLY A 17 -10.69 -18.69 4.73
N HIS A 18 -9.38 -18.47 4.76
CA HIS A 18 -8.44 -19.27 5.56
C HIS A 18 -8.58 -18.99 7.06
N LEU A 19 -8.82 -17.74 7.44
CA LEU A 19 -9.08 -17.40 8.85
C LEU A 19 -10.37 -18.10 9.33
N VAL A 20 -11.45 -18.06 8.55
CA VAL A 20 -12.69 -18.74 8.92
C VAL A 20 -12.45 -20.25 9.05
N GLU A 21 -11.71 -20.87 8.14
CA GLU A 21 -11.33 -22.28 8.25
C GLU A 21 -10.48 -22.55 9.50
N SER A 22 -9.52 -21.66 9.82
CA SER A 22 -8.73 -21.75 11.06
C SER A 22 -9.62 -21.75 12.30
N PHE A 23 -10.66 -20.90 12.31
CA PHE A 23 -11.63 -20.85 13.41
C PHE A 23 -12.48 -22.12 13.49
N LEU A 24 -12.96 -22.65 12.37
CA LEU A 24 -13.79 -23.86 12.35
C LEU A 24 -13.03 -25.09 12.87
N ARG A 25 -11.72 -25.15 12.65
CA ARG A 25 -10.83 -26.25 13.09
C ARG A 25 -10.33 -26.13 14.54
N GLN A 26 -10.78 -25.14 15.32
CA GLN A 26 -10.31 -24.98 16.68
C GLN A 26 -10.74 -26.15 17.60
N ASP A 27 -9.76 -26.64 18.39
CA ASP A 27 -9.98 -27.62 19.47
C ASP A 27 -10.49 -26.90 20.73
N TYR A 28 -11.69 -26.34 20.62
CA TYR A 28 -12.39 -25.62 21.69
C TYR A 28 -13.89 -25.77 21.50
N PRO A 29 -14.68 -25.90 22.58
CA PRO A 29 -16.12 -26.12 22.46
C PRO A 29 -16.83 -25.04 21.65
N LYS A 30 -17.66 -25.45 20.69
CA LYS A 30 -18.31 -24.54 19.73
C LYS A 30 -19.26 -23.56 20.41
N GLU A 31 -19.91 -23.99 21.48
CA GLU A 31 -20.93 -23.23 22.20
C GLU A 31 -20.35 -22.03 22.96
N ILE A 32 -19.04 -22.03 23.20
CA ILE A 32 -18.34 -21.00 23.94
C ILE A 32 -17.22 -20.32 23.15
N ARG A 33 -17.30 -20.38 21.81
CA ARG A 33 -16.41 -19.62 20.92
C ARG A 33 -17.21 -18.91 19.85
N GLU A 34 -16.75 -17.74 19.46
CA GLU A 34 -17.25 -17.02 18.29
C GLU A 34 -16.13 -16.32 17.54
N LEU A 35 -16.34 -16.07 16.24
CA LEU A 35 -15.48 -15.23 15.42
C LEU A 35 -16.31 -14.07 14.87
N ILE A 36 -15.87 -12.86 15.15
CA ILE A 36 -16.46 -11.62 14.62
C ILE A 36 -15.52 -11.04 13.58
N ILE A 37 -16.02 -10.85 12.38
CA ILE A 37 -15.29 -10.25 11.26
C ILE A 37 -15.98 -8.94 10.92
N LEU A 38 -15.22 -7.84 10.96
CA LEU A 38 -15.69 -6.50 10.59
C LEU A 38 -14.95 -6.01 9.36
N ASP A 39 -15.67 -5.88 8.26
CA ASP A 39 -15.22 -5.24 7.02
C ASP A 39 -15.74 -3.80 6.95
N ASP A 40 -14.88 -2.87 6.55
CA ASP A 40 -15.25 -1.46 6.32
C ASP A 40 -14.99 -1.01 4.87
N ALA A 41 -14.88 -1.96 3.95
CA ALA A 41 -14.83 -1.71 2.51
C ALA A 41 -16.20 -1.87 1.83
N GLY A 42 -17.19 -2.45 2.51
CA GLY A 42 -18.50 -2.74 1.93
C GLY A 42 -18.47 -3.85 0.87
N GLN A 43 -17.43 -4.68 0.87
CA GLN A 43 -17.16 -5.64 -0.20
C GLN A 43 -17.82 -7.00 -0.01
N TYR A 44 -18.40 -7.26 1.17
CA TYR A 44 -19.06 -8.52 1.47
C TYR A 44 -20.56 -8.33 1.72
N GLU A 45 -21.34 -9.39 1.51
CA GLU A 45 -22.64 -9.48 2.14
C GLU A 45 -22.46 -9.79 3.63
N ASN A 46 -23.37 -9.30 4.48
CA ASN A 46 -23.41 -9.77 5.85
C ASN A 46 -23.76 -11.24 5.81
N GLN A 47 -22.95 -12.06 6.46
CA GLN A 47 -23.11 -13.50 6.45
C GLN A 47 -22.67 -14.10 7.77
N GLU A 48 -23.21 -15.26 8.05
CA GLU A 48 -22.92 -16.00 9.26
C GLU A 48 -22.78 -17.50 8.96
N GLY A 49 -22.10 -18.20 9.83
CA GLY A 49 -21.94 -19.65 9.76
C GLY A 49 -21.76 -20.23 11.15
N ASP A 50 -21.22 -21.44 11.25
CA ASP A 50 -21.03 -22.16 12.51
C ASP A 50 -20.13 -21.40 13.49
N GLY A 51 -20.73 -20.53 14.31
CA GLY A 51 -20.06 -19.73 15.32
C GLY A 51 -19.31 -18.50 14.81
N TRP A 52 -19.44 -18.11 13.54
CA TRP A 52 -18.82 -16.90 13.01
C TRP A 52 -19.82 -15.98 12.35
N ARG A 53 -19.50 -14.67 12.37
CA ARG A 53 -20.28 -13.62 11.70
C ARG A 53 -19.37 -12.65 11.00
N LEU A 54 -19.71 -12.29 9.75
CA LEU A 54 -19.08 -11.24 8.98
C LEU A 54 -20.08 -10.09 8.82
N ILE A 55 -19.66 -8.91 9.26
CA ILE A 55 -20.42 -7.67 9.16
C ILE A 55 -19.62 -6.74 8.26
N SER A 56 -20.24 -6.34 7.16
CA SER A 56 -19.65 -5.46 6.15
C SER A 56 -20.37 -4.12 6.16
N VAL A 57 -19.61 -3.04 6.37
CA VAL A 57 -20.12 -1.67 6.36
C VAL A 57 -19.45 -0.87 5.24
N PRO A 58 -20.20 -0.10 4.44
CA PRO A 58 -19.67 0.62 3.28
C PRO A 58 -19.03 1.97 3.69
N ARG A 59 -18.35 2.00 4.83
CA ARG A 59 -17.73 3.21 5.36
C ARG A 59 -16.48 2.87 6.18
N ARG A 60 -15.35 3.45 5.79
CA ARG A 60 -14.10 3.35 6.56
C ARG A 60 -14.25 3.99 7.93
N PHE A 61 -13.68 3.33 8.93
CA PHE A 61 -13.43 3.93 10.23
C PHE A 61 -12.33 4.99 10.12
N HIS A 62 -12.32 5.96 11.02
CA HIS A 62 -11.30 7.01 11.03
C HIS A 62 -9.92 6.49 11.40
N SER A 63 -9.86 5.38 12.14
CA SER A 63 -8.61 4.71 12.49
C SER A 63 -8.80 3.21 12.66
N LEU A 64 -7.69 2.45 12.60
CA LEU A 64 -7.69 1.01 12.86
C LEU A 64 -8.11 0.71 14.31
N GLY A 65 -7.66 1.53 15.27
CA GLY A 65 -8.05 1.38 16.68
C GLY A 65 -9.55 1.53 16.89
N GLU A 66 -10.21 2.51 16.26
CA GLU A 66 -11.67 2.63 16.29
C GLU A 66 -12.37 1.42 15.68
N LYS A 67 -11.89 0.92 14.57
CA LYS A 67 -12.41 -0.29 13.93
C LYS A 67 -12.29 -1.52 14.83
N ARG A 68 -11.14 -1.71 15.50
CA ARG A 68 -10.94 -2.80 16.46
C ARG A 68 -11.89 -2.69 17.67
N ASN A 69 -12.14 -1.50 18.17
CA ASN A 69 -13.11 -1.26 19.23
C ASN A 69 -14.55 -1.58 18.78
N ALA A 70 -14.92 -1.17 17.58
CA ALA A 70 -16.20 -1.49 16.98
C ALA A 70 -16.38 -3.00 16.79
N CYS A 71 -15.35 -3.70 16.35
CA CYS A 71 -15.34 -5.15 16.22
C CYS A 71 -15.56 -5.83 17.60
N ALA A 72 -14.88 -5.36 18.65
CA ALA A 72 -15.05 -5.86 20.01
C ALA A 72 -16.47 -5.62 20.57
N ALA A 73 -17.10 -4.50 20.20
CA ALA A 73 -18.47 -4.18 20.60
C ALA A 73 -19.52 -5.09 19.95
N LEU A 74 -19.20 -5.73 18.81
CA LEU A 74 -20.08 -6.67 18.14
C LEU A 74 -20.07 -8.06 18.77
N ALA A 75 -19.13 -8.37 19.66
CA ALA A 75 -19.06 -9.65 20.35
C ALA A 75 -20.26 -9.82 21.32
N SER A 76 -20.71 -11.07 21.47
CA SER A 76 -21.84 -11.42 22.34
C SER A 76 -21.62 -10.90 23.77
N PRO A 77 -22.69 -10.48 24.46
CA PRO A 77 -22.57 -9.87 25.79
C PRO A 77 -21.92 -10.76 26.86
N ASP A 78 -22.08 -12.07 26.74
CA ASP A 78 -21.56 -13.11 27.63
C ASP A 78 -20.12 -13.55 27.33
N VAL A 79 -19.46 -12.95 26.31
CA VAL A 79 -18.04 -13.18 26.03
C VAL A 79 -17.18 -12.62 27.16
N GLU A 80 -16.31 -13.46 27.69
CA GLU A 80 -15.43 -13.14 28.81
C GLU A 80 -14.04 -12.64 28.37
N GLY A 81 -13.65 -12.94 27.13
CA GLY A 81 -12.35 -12.55 26.59
C GLY A 81 -12.32 -12.46 25.09
N PHE A 82 -11.41 -11.61 24.59
CA PHE A 82 -11.17 -11.32 23.18
C PHE A 82 -9.84 -11.91 22.73
N LEU A 83 -9.81 -12.46 21.54
CA LEU A 83 -8.62 -12.93 20.84
C LEU A 83 -8.45 -12.10 19.58
N VAL A 84 -7.24 -11.63 19.30
CA VAL A 84 -6.95 -10.87 18.09
C VAL A 84 -6.66 -11.83 16.94
N ALA A 85 -7.36 -11.62 15.82
CA ALA A 85 -7.18 -12.36 14.60
C ALA A 85 -6.90 -11.41 13.44
N ASP A 86 -5.82 -11.66 12.71
CA ASP A 86 -5.53 -10.98 11.44
C ASP A 86 -6.06 -11.84 10.28
N ASP A 87 -6.63 -11.19 9.27
CA ASP A 87 -7.37 -11.84 8.17
C ASP A 87 -6.47 -12.51 7.13
N ASP A 88 -5.17 -12.28 7.19
CA ASP A 88 -4.16 -12.83 6.29
C ASP A 88 -3.30 -13.95 6.91
N ASP A 89 -3.54 -14.28 8.18
CA ASP A 89 -2.76 -15.25 8.92
C ASP A 89 -3.51 -16.57 9.19
N ILE A 90 -2.80 -17.55 9.76
CA ILE A 90 -3.36 -18.87 10.12
C ILE A 90 -3.21 -19.10 11.61
N TYR A 91 -4.25 -19.67 12.21
CA TYR A 91 -4.30 -20.02 13.61
C TYR A 91 -4.50 -21.52 13.78
N LEU A 92 -3.53 -22.23 14.41
CA LEU A 92 -3.56 -23.66 14.61
C LEU A 92 -4.69 -24.10 15.58
N PRO A 93 -5.14 -25.35 15.53
CA PRO A 93 -6.33 -25.80 16.27
C PRO A 93 -6.33 -25.56 17.78
N HIS A 94 -5.18 -25.44 18.41
CA HIS A 94 -5.06 -25.21 19.87
C HIS A 94 -5.02 -23.73 20.28
N TRP A 95 -5.20 -22.78 19.36
CA TRP A 95 -5.17 -21.34 19.65
C TRP A 95 -6.14 -20.91 20.75
N PHE A 96 -7.45 -21.20 20.60
CA PHE A 96 -8.45 -20.83 21.59
C PHE A 96 -8.17 -21.47 22.96
N LYS A 97 -7.82 -22.75 22.98
CA LYS A 97 -7.50 -23.48 24.21
C LYS A 97 -6.29 -22.89 24.93
N THR A 98 -5.23 -22.58 24.18
CA THR A 98 -4.02 -21.98 24.75
C THR A 98 -4.27 -20.56 25.26
N SER A 99 -5.05 -19.78 24.52
CA SER A 99 -5.46 -18.43 24.95
C SER A 99 -6.33 -18.47 26.21
N ALA A 100 -7.27 -19.42 26.31
CA ALA A 100 -8.08 -19.63 27.51
C ALA A 100 -7.23 -19.97 28.73
N LEU A 101 -6.22 -20.84 28.56
CA LEU A 101 -5.26 -21.18 29.62
C LEU A 101 -4.44 -19.97 30.07
N ALA A 102 -3.97 -19.16 29.13
CA ALA A 102 -3.22 -17.92 29.41
C ALA A 102 -4.08 -16.90 30.14
N LEU A 103 -5.33 -16.67 29.69
CA LEU A 103 -6.29 -15.80 30.34
C LEU A 103 -6.80 -16.32 31.68
N GLY A 104 -6.67 -17.61 31.97
CA GLY A 104 -6.86 -18.19 33.29
C GLY A 104 -5.76 -17.81 34.29
N ARG A 105 -4.55 -17.46 33.82
CA ARG A 105 -3.39 -17.10 34.64
C ARG A 105 -3.16 -15.60 34.76
N ALA A 106 -3.58 -14.83 33.74
CA ALA A 106 -3.42 -13.38 33.69
C ALA A 106 -4.60 -12.74 32.96
N GLN A 107 -4.68 -11.41 32.96
CA GLN A 107 -5.81 -10.70 32.37
C GLN A 107 -5.61 -10.36 30.90
N TRP A 108 -4.37 -10.45 30.40
CA TRP A 108 -4.06 -10.38 28.99
C TRP A 108 -2.88 -11.26 28.65
N SER A 109 -2.73 -11.59 27.39
CA SER A 109 -1.64 -12.44 26.91
C SER A 109 -1.16 -12.04 25.53
N ARG A 110 0.14 -12.25 25.28
CA ARG A 110 0.75 -12.12 23.96
C ARG A 110 1.83 -13.18 23.76
N PRO A 111 1.81 -13.89 22.61
CA PRO A 111 2.82 -14.91 22.34
C PRO A 111 4.16 -14.27 22.02
N SER A 112 5.22 -14.70 22.73
CA SER A 112 6.59 -14.27 22.41
C SER A 112 7.18 -15.01 21.22
N VAL A 113 6.66 -16.20 20.88
CA VAL A 113 7.10 -17.02 19.77
C VAL A 113 5.94 -17.24 18.81
N VAL A 114 6.21 -17.05 17.53
CA VAL A 114 5.28 -17.28 16.41
C VAL A 114 5.95 -18.16 15.35
N LEU A 115 5.15 -18.69 14.44
CA LEU A 115 5.64 -19.37 13.25
C LEU A 115 5.61 -18.39 12.08
N LEU A 116 6.69 -18.31 11.31
CA LEU A 116 6.76 -17.55 10.07
C LEU A 116 6.63 -18.48 8.89
N GLU A 117 5.72 -18.18 7.97
CA GLU A 117 5.64 -18.81 6.67
C GLU A 117 6.39 -17.96 5.63
N GLU A 118 7.53 -18.48 5.15
CA GLU A 118 8.32 -17.88 4.08
C GLU A 118 8.42 -18.88 2.92
N GLY A 119 7.63 -18.69 1.89
CA GLY A 119 7.53 -19.64 0.77
C GLY A 119 7.12 -21.03 1.26
N ASP A 120 8.00 -22.02 1.06
CA ASP A 120 7.74 -23.41 1.51
C ASP A 120 8.23 -23.72 2.93
N ALA A 121 8.84 -22.78 3.60
CA ALA A 121 9.40 -22.98 4.93
C ALA A 121 8.50 -22.40 6.02
N LEU A 122 8.41 -23.13 7.13
CA LEU A 122 7.81 -22.66 8.37
C LEU A 122 8.91 -22.61 9.44
N LYS A 123 9.09 -21.44 10.07
CA LYS A 123 10.18 -21.20 11.02
C LYS A 123 9.65 -20.61 12.32
N GLU A 124 10.13 -21.08 13.46
CA GLU A 124 9.87 -20.39 14.73
C GLU A 124 10.63 -19.08 14.80
N ARG A 125 9.95 -18.05 15.32
CA ARG A 125 10.54 -16.75 15.57
C ARG A 125 10.15 -16.22 16.93
N ASN A 126 11.16 -15.82 17.70
CA ASN A 126 10.92 -15.03 18.90
C ASN A 126 10.72 -13.57 18.50
N THR A 127 9.51 -13.04 18.73
CA THR A 127 9.11 -11.65 18.43
C THR A 127 9.10 -10.77 19.68
N GLY A 128 9.37 -11.33 20.84
CA GLY A 128 9.20 -10.62 22.13
C GLY A 128 7.74 -10.20 22.40
N GLY A 129 6.79 -10.78 21.66
CA GLY A 129 5.37 -10.43 21.77
C GLY A 129 4.98 -9.17 20.97
N LEU A 130 5.79 -8.73 20.01
CA LEU A 130 5.50 -7.54 19.20
C LEU A 130 4.41 -7.76 18.13
N TYR A 131 4.19 -9.02 17.72
CA TYR A 131 3.16 -9.31 16.71
C TYR A 131 1.78 -9.38 17.36
N HIS A 132 0.87 -8.55 16.87
CA HIS A 132 -0.45 -8.37 17.44
C HIS A 132 -1.36 -9.59 17.25
N GLY A 133 -1.26 -10.28 16.14
CA GLY A 133 -1.98 -11.52 15.91
C GLY A 133 -1.76 -12.54 17.04
N GLY A 134 -2.85 -13.13 17.52
CA GLY A 134 -2.81 -14.07 18.63
C GLY A 134 -2.75 -13.46 20.03
N TRP A 135 -2.77 -12.12 20.20
CA TRP A 135 -2.97 -11.51 21.52
C TRP A 135 -4.36 -11.84 22.07
N ALA A 136 -4.49 -11.86 23.38
CA ALA A 136 -5.78 -12.08 24.02
C ALA A 136 -5.95 -11.21 25.27
N PHE A 137 -7.19 -10.83 25.54
CA PHE A 137 -7.57 -9.95 26.65
C PHE A 137 -8.80 -10.49 27.37
N ARG A 138 -8.84 -10.43 28.70
CA ARG A 138 -10.10 -10.45 29.42
C ARG A 138 -10.91 -9.22 29.05
N ARG A 139 -12.22 -9.37 28.84
CA ARG A 139 -13.11 -8.24 28.50
C ARG A 139 -12.99 -7.12 29.53
N GLY A 140 -12.99 -7.44 30.84
CA GLY A 140 -12.83 -6.46 31.88
C GLY A 140 -11.50 -5.69 31.86
N ALA A 141 -10.39 -6.36 31.49
CA ALA A 141 -9.10 -5.72 31.33
C ALA A 141 -9.08 -4.75 30.14
N PHE A 142 -9.65 -5.18 29.01
CA PHE A 142 -9.79 -4.35 27.82
C PHE A 142 -10.65 -3.11 28.08
N GLN A 143 -11.78 -3.26 28.76
CA GLN A 143 -12.68 -2.16 29.13
C GLN A 143 -12.03 -1.20 30.12
N ARG A 144 -11.27 -1.71 31.08
CA ARG A 144 -10.56 -0.91 32.10
C ARG A 144 -9.61 0.12 31.51
N VAL A 145 -9.03 -0.20 30.35
CA VAL A 145 -8.13 0.71 29.62
C VAL A 145 -8.79 1.37 28.42
N HIS A 146 -10.12 1.31 28.32
CA HIS A 146 -10.94 1.92 27.25
C HIS A 146 -10.62 1.41 25.83
N GLY A 147 -10.19 0.14 25.69
CA GLY A 147 -9.89 -0.46 24.40
C GLY A 147 -8.69 0.16 23.68
N TYR A 148 -8.69 0.14 22.36
CA TYR A 148 -7.61 0.72 21.52
C TYR A 148 -7.71 2.23 21.43
N GLY A 149 -6.58 2.93 21.38
CA GLY A 149 -6.51 4.34 21.00
C GLY A 149 -6.84 4.54 19.50
N ALA A 150 -7.22 5.75 19.13
CA ALA A 150 -7.60 6.13 17.76
C ALA A 150 -6.35 6.32 16.88
N PHE A 151 -5.60 5.25 16.63
CA PHE A 151 -4.39 5.23 15.81
C PHE A 151 -4.55 4.28 14.63
N ASP A 152 -3.94 4.63 13.49
CA ASP A 152 -3.86 3.76 12.31
C ASP A 152 -2.66 2.80 12.37
N ASN A 153 -1.64 3.13 13.16
CA ASN A 153 -0.42 2.35 13.33
C ASN A 153 0.08 2.47 14.77
N GLY A 154 0.52 1.34 15.34
CA GLY A 154 1.00 1.27 16.72
C GLY A 154 -0.10 1.28 17.79
N GLU A 155 -1.37 1.11 17.39
CA GLU A 155 -2.53 1.00 18.28
C GLU A 155 -2.40 -0.16 19.27
N ASP A 156 -1.71 -1.22 18.86
CA ASP A 156 -1.40 -2.41 19.64
C ASP A 156 -0.36 -2.13 20.73
N GLN A 157 0.74 -1.47 20.38
CA GLN A 157 1.81 -1.14 21.31
C GLN A 157 1.36 -0.06 22.32
N GLU A 158 0.53 0.86 21.87
CA GLU A 158 -0.10 1.87 22.72
C GLU A 158 -1.04 1.21 23.74
N LEU A 159 -1.89 0.26 23.31
CA LEU A 159 -2.74 -0.52 24.19
C LEU A 159 -1.92 -1.34 25.22
N ALA A 160 -0.83 -2.01 24.75
CA ALA A 160 0.07 -2.74 25.62
C ALA A 160 0.70 -1.84 26.70
N GLY A 161 1.09 -0.62 26.32
CA GLY A 161 1.61 0.40 27.23
C GLY A 161 0.59 0.76 28.32
N ARG A 162 -0.68 1.00 27.96
CA ARG A 162 -1.75 1.31 28.93
C ARG A 162 -2.09 0.12 29.85
N LEU A 163 -2.16 -1.09 29.32
CA LEU A 163 -2.36 -2.30 30.12
C LEU A 163 -1.25 -2.46 31.15
N THR A 164 0.01 -2.27 30.74
CA THR A 164 1.18 -2.34 31.61
C THR A 164 1.16 -1.25 32.68
N ALA A 165 0.90 -0.01 32.30
CA ALA A 165 0.80 1.13 33.23
C ALA A 165 -0.35 0.97 34.24
N ALA A 166 -1.45 0.32 33.83
CA ALA A 166 -2.58 0.00 34.71
C ALA A 166 -2.32 -1.22 35.62
N GLY A 167 -1.13 -1.81 35.58
CA GLY A 167 -0.76 -2.99 36.37
C GLY A 167 -1.52 -4.25 36.01
N VAL A 168 -2.00 -4.35 34.75
CA VAL A 168 -2.73 -5.54 34.28
C VAL A 168 -1.74 -6.68 34.05
N GLY A 169 -1.91 -7.81 34.74
CA GLY A 169 -1.02 -8.97 34.65
C GLY A 169 -1.02 -9.59 33.25
N GLN A 170 0.18 -9.86 32.72
CA GLN A 170 0.44 -10.48 31.41
C GLN A 170 0.87 -11.93 31.54
N CYS A 171 0.42 -12.78 30.62
CA CYS A 171 0.92 -14.14 30.41
C CYS A 171 1.47 -14.31 29.00
N ASP A 172 2.57 -15.05 28.87
CA ASP A 172 3.10 -15.48 27.58
C ASP A 172 2.60 -16.90 27.26
N PRO A 173 1.69 -17.08 26.30
CA PRO A 173 1.15 -18.39 25.95
C PRO A 173 2.18 -19.32 25.32
N SER A 174 3.29 -18.81 24.77
CA SER A 174 4.40 -19.61 24.23
C SER A 174 5.10 -20.45 25.29
N ARG A 175 4.89 -20.13 26.58
CA ARG A 175 5.39 -20.94 27.71
C ARG A 175 4.43 -22.03 28.15
N LEU A 176 3.24 -22.06 27.58
CA LEU A 176 2.17 -23.00 27.97
C LEU A 176 1.92 -24.08 26.94
N ALA A 177 2.16 -23.79 25.68
CA ALA A 177 1.91 -24.67 24.54
C ALA A 177 2.84 -24.29 23.37
N PRO A 178 3.00 -25.18 22.36
CA PRO A 178 3.67 -24.83 21.12
C PRO A 178 3.04 -23.59 20.44
N PRO A 179 3.80 -22.88 19.58
CA PRO A 179 3.26 -21.74 18.84
C PRO A 179 2.01 -22.14 18.05
N PHE A 180 0.98 -21.32 18.13
CA PHE A 180 -0.32 -21.54 17.45
C PHE A 180 -0.59 -20.53 16.35
N TYR A 181 0.21 -19.48 16.24
CA TYR A 181 0.04 -18.38 15.31
C TYR A 181 1.08 -18.44 14.20
N ILE A 182 0.62 -18.49 12.97
CA ILE A 182 1.44 -18.49 11.76
C ILE A 182 1.27 -17.17 11.06
N TYR A 183 2.32 -16.36 11.12
CA TYR A 183 2.42 -15.11 10.38
C TYR A 183 2.89 -15.39 8.95
N ARG A 184 2.13 -14.92 7.97
CA ARG A 184 2.44 -15.07 6.55
C ARG A 184 3.17 -13.86 6.04
N VAL A 185 4.43 -14.05 5.62
CA VAL A 185 5.27 -12.99 5.08
C VAL A 185 4.96 -12.78 3.60
N ASN A 186 4.81 -11.53 3.18
CA ASN A 186 4.65 -11.12 1.76
C ASN A 186 3.46 -11.75 1.02
N ASN A 187 2.29 -11.78 1.63
CA ASN A 187 1.06 -12.25 0.97
C ASN A 187 0.50 -11.29 -0.08
N GLY A 188 1.24 -10.26 -0.50
CA GLY A 188 0.74 -9.25 -1.42
C GLY A 188 -0.41 -8.42 -0.87
N SER A 189 -0.71 -8.52 0.43
CA SER A 189 -1.79 -7.82 1.08
C SER A 189 -1.34 -6.45 1.62
N TYR A 190 -2.28 -5.53 1.70
CA TYR A 190 -2.09 -4.20 2.27
C TYR A 190 -1.74 -4.30 3.77
N HIS A 191 -0.56 -3.81 4.16
CA HIS A 191 -0.18 -3.66 5.55
C HIS A 191 -0.15 -2.18 5.94
N LEU A 192 -0.93 -1.78 6.94
CA LEU A 192 -0.84 -0.45 7.55
C LEU A 192 0.44 -0.29 8.38
N SER A 193 1.00 -1.39 8.89
CA SER A 193 2.26 -1.36 9.61
C SER A 193 3.42 -1.13 8.65
N TYR A 194 4.20 -0.11 8.92
CA TYR A 194 5.41 0.30 8.20
C TYR A 194 6.59 -0.70 8.34
N MET A 195 6.31 -1.92 8.71
CA MET A 195 7.25 -3.04 8.72
C MET A 195 7.44 -3.61 7.31
N GLY A 196 7.49 -2.70 6.31
CA GLY A 196 8.08 -3.00 5.03
C GLY A 196 9.53 -3.49 5.22
N GLU A 197 10.10 -4.06 4.18
CA GLU A 197 11.39 -4.77 4.13
C GLU A 197 12.55 -4.20 4.99
N ARG A 198 12.50 -2.97 5.47
CA ARG A 198 13.54 -2.31 6.27
C ARG A 198 13.51 -2.63 7.75
N GLY A 199 12.36 -2.65 8.41
CA GLY A 199 12.26 -3.04 9.82
C GLY A 199 12.58 -4.51 10.03
N TYR A 200 12.37 -5.31 8.97
CA TYR A 200 12.60 -6.75 8.99
C TYR A 200 14.08 -7.14 8.92
N GLN A 201 14.92 -6.36 8.24
CA GLN A 201 16.37 -6.64 8.11
C GLN A 201 17.16 -6.29 9.36
N GLU A 202 16.73 -5.30 10.13
CA GLU A 202 17.44 -4.86 11.35
C GLU A 202 17.08 -5.67 12.61
N LEU A 203 15.87 -6.25 12.69
CA LEU A 203 15.39 -6.87 13.94
C LEU A 203 15.82 -8.30 14.17
N SER A 204 16.31 -9.04 13.20
CA SER A 204 16.98 -10.34 13.48
C SER A 204 17.49 -11.05 12.22
N LYS A 205 18.73 -11.50 12.26
CA LYS A 205 19.14 -12.68 11.49
C LYS A 205 18.37 -13.87 12.07
N PRO A 206 17.49 -14.57 11.30
CA PRO A 206 16.77 -15.71 11.84
C PRO A 206 17.76 -16.78 12.25
N LYS A 207 17.67 -17.28 13.48
CA LYS A 207 18.22 -18.59 13.81
C LYS A 207 17.39 -19.58 13.01
N THR A 208 17.98 -20.15 11.98
CA THR A 208 17.34 -21.08 11.05
C THR A 208 17.33 -22.49 11.65
N ASP A 209 16.57 -22.70 12.72
CA ASP A 209 16.22 -24.05 13.11
C ASP A 209 14.96 -24.45 12.35
N LYS A 210 15.11 -25.40 11.41
CA LYS A 210 13.98 -26.05 10.75
C LYS A 210 13.19 -26.75 11.84
N VAL A 211 12.05 -26.20 12.23
CA VAL A 211 11.13 -26.90 13.12
C VAL A 211 10.54 -28.05 12.32
N ALA A 212 10.93 -29.27 12.67
CA ALA A 212 10.18 -30.46 12.28
C ALA A 212 8.82 -30.36 12.97
N LEU A 213 7.78 -29.99 12.22
CA LEU A 213 6.44 -29.87 12.77
C LEU A 213 5.97 -31.25 13.23
N ALA A 214 6.01 -31.47 14.53
CA ALA A 214 5.27 -32.55 15.19
C ALA A 214 3.74 -32.36 15.08
N ILE A 215 3.30 -31.19 14.60
CA ILE A 215 1.91 -30.81 14.33
C ILE A 215 1.78 -30.79 12.82
N GLY A 216 0.95 -31.65 12.23
CA GLY A 216 0.69 -31.66 10.79
C GLY A 216 0.28 -30.27 10.32
N TRP A 217 1.18 -29.56 9.64
CA TRP A 217 0.90 -28.26 9.04
C TRP A 217 -0.11 -28.46 7.92
N PRO A 218 -1.32 -27.91 8.04
CA PRO A 218 -2.32 -28.05 7.01
C PRO A 218 -2.06 -27.06 5.86
N ARG A 219 -1.05 -27.30 5.04
CA ARG A 219 -0.82 -26.51 3.81
C ARG A 219 -1.97 -26.57 2.82
N ASP A 220 -2.81 -27.56 2.97
CA ASP A 220 -4.05 -27.82 2.23
C ASP A 220 -5.28 -27.20 2.90
N TYR A 221 -5.12 -26.13 3.71
CA TYR A 221 -6.24 -25.35 4.23
C TYR A 221 -7.17 -24.96 3.09
N THR A 222 -8.35 -25.54 3.09
CA THR A 222 -9.41 -25.14 2.19
C THR A 222 -9.89 -23.74 2.59
N LYS A 223 -10.25 -22.94 1.60
CA LYS A 223 -10.90 -21.66 1.88
C LYS A 223 -12.37 -21.88 2.10
N VAL A 224 -12.91 -21.42 3.22
CA VAL A 224 -14.36 -21.26 3.34
C VAL A 224 -14.78 -20.19 2.32
N PRO A 225 -15.73 -20.49 1.42
CA PRO A 225 -16.23 -19.52 0.47
C PRO A 225 -16.86 -18.33 1.21
N ILE A 226 -16.34 -17.14 0.99
CA ILE A 226 -16.92 -15.91 1.50
C ILE A 226 -17.60 -15.19 0.34
N ILE A 227 -18.89 -14.91 0.48
CA ILE A 227 -19.68 -14.24 -0.56
C ILE A 227 -19.25 -12.78 -0.62
N GLN A 228 -18.58 -12.43 -1.71
CA GLN A 228 -18.19 -11.05 -1.97
C GLN A 228 -19.34 -10.30 -2.64
N ARG A 229 -19.53 -9.08 -2.23
CA ARG A 229 -20.45 -8.15 -2.83
C ARG A 229 -19.77 -6.82 -3.02
N TYR A 230 -19.33 -6.57 -4.22
CA TYR A 230 -19.01 -5.20 -4.59
C TYR A 230 -20.31 -4.47 -4.87
N ALA A 231 -20.56 -3.42 -4.11
CA ALA A 231 -21.74 -2.59 -4.30
C ALA A 231 -21.42 -1.44 -5.27
N PHE A 232 -22.41 -1.03 -6.05
CA PHE A 232 -22.36 0.27 -6.72
C PHE A 232 -22.68 1.38 -5.72
N GLY A 233 -22.00 2.50 -5.86
CA GLY A 233 -22.46 3.76 -5.28
C GLY A 233 -23.79 4.22 -5.90
N PRO A 234 -24.36 5.34 -5.42
CA PRO A 234 -25.60 5.87 -5.95
C PRO A 234 -25.48 6.13 -7.47
N HIS A 235 -26.59 6.04 -8.18
CA HIS A 235 -26.60 6.38 -9.60
C HIS A 235 -26.36 7.87 -9.80
N VAL A 236 -25.44 8.20 -10.70
CA VAL A 236 -25.11 9.59 -11.07
C VAL A 236 -25.15 9.78 -12.58
N SER A 237 -25.48 10.99 -13.00
CA SER A 237 -25.40 11.42 -14.40
C SER A 237 -24.80 12.83 -14.44
N GLY A 238 -23.98 13.11 -15.44
CA GLY A 238 -23.45 14.45 -15.64
C GLY A 238 -24.55 15.40 -16.13
N ARG A 239 -24.46 16.68 -15.76
CA ARG A 239 -25.42 17.73 -16.20
C ARG A 239 -25.45 17.90 -17.71
N ASP A 240 -24.37 17.58 -18.40
CA ASP A 240 -24.20 17.63 -19.84
C ASP A 240 -24.62 16.32 -20.56
N GLY A 241 -25.27 15.39 -19.85
CA GLY A 241 -25.68 14.09 -20.36
C GLY A 241 -24.55 13.09 -20.61
N ARG A 242 -23.33 13.42 -20.19
CA ARG A 242 -22.14 12.54 -20.27
C ARG A 242 -21.84 11.91 -18.91
N MET A 243 -21.04 10.87 -18.90
CA MET A 243 -20.62 10.25 -17.63
C MET A 243 -19.78 11.24 -16.81
N PRO A 244 -20.10 11.48 -15.52
CA PRO A 244 -19.17 12.15 -14.63
C PRO A 244 -17.97 11.23 -14.36
N VAL A 245 -16.82 11.81 -14.10
CA VAL A 245 -15.60 11.07 -13.75
C VAL A 245 -15.44 11.04 -12.23
N GLU A 246 -15.15 9.89 -11.67
CA GLU A 246 -14.85 9.72 -10.26
C GLU A 246 -13.43 9.20 -10.10
N LEU A 247 -12.51 10.03 -9.59
CA LEU A 247 -11.21 9.57 -9.14
C LEU A 247 -11.40 8.82 -7.81
N ILE A 248 -11.18 7.51 -7.86
CA ILE A 248 -11.37 6.61 -6.72
C ILE A 248 -10.05 6.47 -5.96
N GLY A 249 -10.12 6.53 -4.64
CA GLY A 249 -8.96 6.30 -3.80
C GLY A 249 -9.04 7.03 -2.46
N PRO A 250 -8.00 6.91 -1.64
CA PRO A 250 -7.97 7.58 -0.35
C PRO A 250 -8.03 9.09 -0.53
N VAL A 251 -8.90 9.72 0.23
CA VAL A 251 -9.16 11.17 0.15
C VAL A 251 -8.09 11.98 0.89
N ASN A 252 -7.44 11.37 1.86
CA ASN A 252 -6.40 11.98 2.70
C ASN A 252 -5.06 11.27 2.48
N ALA A 253 -3.99 12.05 2.33
CA ALA A 253 -2.66 11.51 2.23
C ALA A 253 -2.26 10.84 3.56
N PRO A 254 -1.86 9.56 3.57
CA PRO A 254 -1.08 9.06 4.67
C PRO A 254 0.23 9.87 4.71
N GLY A 255 0.63 10.32 5.91
CA GLY A 255 1.90 11.02 6.07
C GLY A 255 3.05 10.10 5.68
N GLY A 256 3.71 10.37 4.55
CA GLY A 256 4.85 9.59 4.07
C GLY A 256 5.37 10.10 2.74
N ASP A 257 6.64 9.86 2.46
CA ASP A 257 7.29 10.16 1.19
C ASP A 257 7.15 8.95 0.26
N GLY A 258 6.66 9.12 -0.96
CA GLY A 258 6.55 8.03 -1.92
C GLY A 258 5.64 8.31 -3.12
N PRO A 259 5.42 7.35 -4.03
CA PRO A 259 4.63 7.52 -5.24
C PRO A 259 3.21 8.05 -5.00
N SER A 260 2.62 7.71 -3.87
CA SER A 260 1.32 8.23 -3.44
C SER A 260 1.30 9.76 -3.34
N ASN A 261 2.42 10.39 -2.98
CA ASN A 261 2.50 11.86 -2.87
C ASN A 261 2.25 12.59 -4.19
N GLY A 262 2.70 12.03 -5.31
CA GLY A 262 2.40 12.57 -6.63
C GLY A 262 0.91 12.55 -6.96
N MET A 263 0.20 11.48 -6.59
CA MET A 263 -1.25 11.40 -6.76
C MET A 263 -1.98 12.37 -5.84
N PHE A 264 -1.51 12.58 -4.61
CA PHE A 264 -2.11 13.58 -3.72
C PHE A 264 -1.88 15.02 -4.19
N ALA A 265 -0.71 15.31 -4.76
CA ALA A 265 -0.47 16.60 -5.42
C ALA A 265 -1.45 16.82 -6.58
N LEU A 266 -1.67 15.79 -7.41
CA LEU A 266 -2.67 15.83 -8.47
C LEU A 266 -4.09 16.00 -7.90
N GLN A 267 -4.48 15.24 -6.89
CA GLN A 267 -5.79 15.39 -6.26
C GLN A 267 -6.01 16.80 -5.72
N LYS A 268 -5.00 17.42 -5.12
CA LYS A 268 -5.05 18.81 -4.64
C LYS A 268 -5.30 19.78 -5.79
N ALA A 269 -4.60 19.61 -6.92
CA ALA A 269 -4.80 20.43 -8.12
C ALA A 269 -6.19 20.22 -8.74
N LEU A 270 -6.66 18.98 -8.81
CA LEU A 270 -8.00 18.65 -9.31
C LEU A 270 -9.11 19.22 -8.41
N ARG A 271 -8.95 19.20 -7.08
CA ARG A 271 -9.90 19.85 -6.14
C ARG A 271 -10.07 21.32 -6.42
N LYS A 272 -8.99 22.06 -6.66
CA LYS A 272 -9.06 23.49 -7.04
C LYS A 272 -9.89 23.69 -8.32
N ARG A 273 -9.77 22.77 -9.29
CA ARG A 273 -10.58 22.84 -10.53
C ARG A 273 -12.05 22.52 -10.30
N ILE A 274 -12.32 21.53 -9.44
CA ILE A 274 -13.69 21.17 -9.02
C ILE A 274 -14.34 22.38 -8.32
N GLU A 275 -13.65 23.00 -7.37
CA GLU A 275 -14.07 24.22 -6.67
C GLU A 275 -14.22 25.40 -7.63
N GLY A 276 -13.41 25.47 -8.69
CA GLY A 276 -13.49 26.44 -9.77
C GLY A 276 -14.57 26.18 -10.81
N GLY A 277 -15.44 25.17 -10.64
CA GLY A 277 -16.58 24.89 -11.48
C GLY A 277 -16.46 23.69 -12.43
N LEU A 278 -15.42 22.86 -12.27
CA LEU A 278 -15.34 21.58 -12.99
C LEU A 278 -16.29 20.56 -12.36
N ASP A 279 -17.56 20.60 -12.74
CA ASP A 279 -18.67 19.88 -12.11
C ASP A 279 -18.82 18.40 -12.52
N TRP A 280 -18.07 17.97 -13.51
CA TRP A 280 -18.13 16.59 -14.02
C TRP A 280 -17.03 15.67 -13.44
N LEU A 281 -16.14 16.18 -12.59
CA LEU A 281 -15.08 15.43 -11.92
C LEU A 281 -15.29 15.46 -10.41
N SER A 282 -15.13 14.34 -9.76
CA SER A 282 -15.15 14.22 -8.29
C SER A 282 -14.04 13.31 -7.79
N ILE A 283 -13.70 13.44 -6.52
CA ILE A 283 -12.69 12.60 -5.84
C ILE A 283 -13.39 11.98 -4.63
N LYS A 284 -13.43 10.66 -4.58
CA LYS A 284 -14.15 9.93 -3.54
C LYS A 284 -13.53 8.56 -3.24
N PRO A 285 -13.78 7.99 -2.07
CA PRO A 285 -13.47 6.58 -1.82
C PRO A 285 -14.44 5.65 -2.55
N LEU A 286 -14.14 4.34 -2.56
CA LEU A 286 -15.10 3.30 -2.96
C LEU A 286 -16.40 3.41 -2.11
N PRO A 287 -17.54 2.97 -2.64
CA PRO A 287 -17.78 2.40 -3.95
C PRO A 287 -17.93 3.47 -5.06
N ALA A 288 -17.56 3.10 -6.28
CA ALA A 288 -17.79 3.95 -7.47
C ALA A 288 -19.28 4.03 -7.79
N SER A 289 -19.73 5.20 -8.26
CA SER A 289 -21.14 5.45 -8.56
C SER A 289 -21.56 4.79 -9.88
N LYS A 290 -22.74 4.20 -9.89
CA LYS A 290 -23.34 3.70 -11.15
C LYS A 290 -23.58 4.87 -12.10
N GLY A 291 -23.18 4.72 -13.36
CA GLY A 291 -23.28 5.77 -14.36
C GLY A 291 -22.10 6.74 -14.41
N ALA A 292 -21.15 6.64 -13.48
CA ALA A 292 -19.87 7.33 -13.56
C ALA A 292 -18.84 6.57 -14.40
N LEU A 293 -17.79 7.29 -14.81
CA LEU A 293 -16.55 6.72 -15.32
C LEU A 293 -15.53 6.74 -14.16
N PRO A 294 -15.37 5.63 -13.40
CA PRO A 294 -14.41 5.61 -12.32
C PRO A 294 -12.99 5.54 -12.85
N TRP A 295 -12.09 6.25 -12.18
CA TRP A 295 -10.66 6.17 -12.41
C TRP A 295 -10.01 5.51 -11.21
N PHE A 296 -9.62 4.23 -11.34
CA PHE A 296 -8.90 3.45 -10.35
C PHE A 296 -7.40 3.66 -10.56
N TRP A 297 -6.68 4.04 -9.53
CA TRP A 297 -5.27 4.40 -9.67
C TRP A 297 -4.33 3.64 -8.73
N HIS A 298 -4.87 2.99 -7.69
CA HIS A 298 -4.08 2.34 -6.65
C HIS A 298 -4.23 0.81 -6.72
N TRP A 299 -3.19 0.08 -6.32
CA TRP A 299 -3.23 -1.38 -6.31
C TRP A 299 -4.33 -1.96 -5.40
N ASP A 300 -4.73 -1.26 -4.34
CA ASP A 300 -5.83 -1.68 -3.46
C ASP A 300 -7.19 -1.72 -4.18
N ASP A 301 -7.33 -0.99 -5.28
CA ASP A 301 -8.57 -0.92 -6.05
C ASP A 301 -8.69 -2.02 -7.10
N ARG A 302 -7.66 -2.86 -7.30
CA ARG A 302 -7.57 -3.85 -8.39
C ARG A 302 -8.77 -4.77 -8.47
N GLN A 303 -9.13 -5.38 -7.35
CA GLN A 303 -10.24 -6.34 -7.31
C GLN A 303 -11.57 -5.68 -7.62
N TYR A 304 -11.78 -4.46 -7.13
CA TYR A 304 -12.97 -3.71 -7.45
C TYR A 304 -13.00 -3.32 -8.94
N ALA A 305 -11.89 -2.93 -9.51
CA ALA A 305 -11.77 -2.62 -10.94
C ALA A 305 -12.02 -3.85 -11.82
N ILE A 306 -11.51 -5.03 -11.44
CA ILE A 306 -11.76 -6.30 -12.11
C ILE A 306 -13.25 -6.65 -12.04
N TRP A 307 -13.87 -6.55 -10.86
CA TRP A 307 -15.30 -6.76 -10.73
C TRP A 307 -16.10 -5.76 -11.58
N TRP A 308 -15.70 -4.48 -11.60
CA TRP A 308 -16.34 -3.45 -12.41
C TRP A 308 -16.29 -3.80 -13.90
N ASP A 309 -15.15 -4.28 -14.39
CA ASP A 309 -15.00 -4.77 -15.77
C ASP A 309 -15.94 -5.95 -16.07
N THR A 310 -16.11 -6.90 -15.13
CA THR A 310 -17.03 -8.03 -15.29
C THR A 310 -18.50 -7.60 -15.40
N GLN A 311 -18.85 -6.42 -14.91
CA GLN A 311 -20.18 -5.84 -15.05
C GLN A 311 -20.38 -5.16 -16.42
N GLY A 312 -19.40 -5.19 -17.31
CA GLY A 312 -19.45 -4.55 -18.62
C GLY A 312 -19.38 -3.02 -18.58
N LEU A 313 -18.89 -2.45 -17.48
CA LEU A 313 -18.89 -1.01 -17.24
C LEU A 313 -17.53 -0.37 -17.56
N PRO A 314 -17.52 0.82 -18.19
CA PRO A 314 -16.29 1.49 -18.55
C PRO A 314 -15.57 2.05 -17.31
N PHE A 315 -14.24 2.05 -17.37
CA PHE A 315 -13.37 2.63 -16.34
C PHE A 315 -12.03 3.10 -16.90
N VAL A 316 -11.28 3.81 -16.09
CA VAL A 316 -9.91 4.26 -16.35
C VAL A 316 -9.01 3.65 -15.30
N GLN A 317 -7.81 3.19 -15.66
CA GLN A 317 -6.89 2.59 -14.72
C GLN A 317 -5.48 3.21 -14.73
N GLY A 318 -4.80 3.09 -13.61
CA GLY A 318 -3.43 3.53 -13.41
C GLY A 318 -3.34 4.91 -12.75
N PRO A 319 -2.11 5.31 -12.38
CA PRO A 319 -0.85 4.70 -12.79
C PRO A 319 -0.33 3.55 -11.90
N ASN A 320 -0.78 3.44 -10.65
CA ASN A 320 -0.18 2.53 -9.65
C ASN A 320 -0.98 1.22 -9.48
N MET A 321 -1.48 0.67 -10.56
CA MET A 321 -2.28 -0.57 -10.53
C MET A 321 -1.53 -1.81 -11.03
N LEU A 322 -0.45 -1.65 -11.76
CA LEU A 322 0.28 -2.73 -12.41
C LEU A 322 1.74 -2.73 -11.99
N PHE A 323 2.37 -3.91 -12.06
CA PHE A 323 3.82 -4.10 -11.87
C PHE A 323 4.36 -3.47 -10.58
N THR A 324 3.81 -3.88 -9.45
CA THR A 324 4.24 -3.40 -8.12
C THR A 324 5.70 -3.76 -7.79
N HIS A 325 6.28 -4.74 -8.50
CA HIS A 325 7.67 -5.16 -8.36
C HIS A 325 8.44 -4.92 -9.66
N SER A 326 9.15 -3.80 -9.74
CA SER A 326 9.83 -3.33 -10.94
C SER A 326 10.98 -4.23 -11.43
N ALA A 327 11.74 -4.84 -10.55
CA ALA A 327 12.97 -5.56 -10.90
C ALA A 327 12.76 -6.92 -11.59
N SER A 328 11.57 -7.49 -11.53
CA SER A 328 11.21 -8.73 -12.25
C SER A 328 9.71 -8.90 -12.18
N PRO A 329 8.93 -8.39 -13.13
CA PRO A 329 7.49 -8.42 -13.07
C PRO A 329 7.00 -9.87 -13.09
N ARG A 330 6.76 -10.43 -11.93
CA ARG A 330 5.87 -11.58 -11.80
C ARG A 330 4.46 -11.02 -11.92
N ILE A 331 3.90 -11.14 -13.10
CA ILE A 331 2.53 -10.72 -13.37
C ILE A 331 1.62 -11.69 -12.63
N ASP A 332 0.90 -11.18 -11.65
CA ASP A 332 -0.08 -11.97 -10.90
C ASP A 332 -1.43 -12.08 -11.67
N ALA A 333 -2.34 -12.87 -11.13
CA ALA A 333 -3.64 -13.10 -11.77
C ALA A 333 -4.50 -11.82 -11.85
N GLU A 334 -4.37 -10.90 -10.89
CA GLU A 334 -5.09 -9.63 -10.90
C GLU A 334 -4.52 -8.68 -11.95
N GLU A 335 -3.19 -8.62 -12.06
CA GLU A 335 -2.53 -7.85 -13.11
C GLU A 335 -2.87 -8.37 -14.50
N CYS A 336 -2.89 -9.70 -14.69
CA CYS A 336 -3.36 -10.31 -15.94
C CYS A 336 -4.79 -9.89 -16.27
N ALA A 337 -5.71 -9.94 -15.30
CA ALA A 337 -7.10 -9.57 -15.51
C ALA A 337 -7.25 -8.08 -15.89
N LEU A 338 -6.49 -7.19 -15.26
CA LEU A 338 -6.48 -5.76 -15.57
C LEU A 338 -5.83 -5.45 -16.92
N LEU A 339 -4.76 -6.18 -17.27
CA LEU A 339 -4.10 -6.06 -18.57
C LEU A 339 -4.98 -6.54 -19.73
N ASP A 340 -5.95 -7.42 -19.47
CA ASP A 340 -6.92 -7.93 -20.46
C ASP A 340 -8.33 -7.33 -20.30
N ALA A 341 -8.50 -6.30 -19.46
CA ALA A 341 -9.80 -5.69 -19.17
C ALA A 341 -10.45 -5.08 -20.43
N LYS A 342 -11.65 -5.54 -20.77
CA LYS A 342 -12.34 -5.20 -22.02
C LYS A 342 -12.97 -3.81 -22.00
N ASN A 343 -13.40 -3.35 -20.82
CA ASN A 343 -14.12 -2.09 -20.65
C ASN A 343 -13.20 -0.96 -20.15
N CYS A 344 -11.88 -1.21 -20.06
CA CYS A 344 -10.92 -0.16 -19.80
C CYS A 344 -10.92 0.85 -20.97
N ARG A 345 -11.12 2.13 -20.67
CA ARG A 345 -11.16 3.21 -21.67
C ARG A 345 -9.83 3.93 -21.83
N ALA A 346 -9.01 3.94 -20.80
CA ALA A 346 -7.66 4.48 -20.83
C ALA A 346 -6.82 3.89 -19.70
N MET A 347 -5.54 3.79 -19.98
CA MET A 347 -4.52 3.42 -19.01
C MET A 347 -3.58 4.61 -18.80
N PHE A 348 -3.26 4.91 -17.56
CA PHE A 348 -2.29 5.93 -17.22
C PHE A 348 -0.98 5.32 -16.73
N CYS A 349 0.14 5.88 -17.15
CA CYS A 349 1.47 5.52 -16.66
C CYS A 349 2.39 6.75 -16.63
N HIS A 350 3.52 6.65 -15.93
CA HIS A 350 4.39 7.79 -15.71
C HIS A 350 5.54 7.90 -16.67
N SER A 351 6.00 6.81 -17.26
CA SER A 351 7.20 6.79 -18.08
C SER A 351 7.04 5.96 -19.36
N GLU A 352 7.87 6.26 -20.35
CA GLU A 352 7.84 5.62 -21.64
C GLU A 352 8.14 4.12 -21.54
N TRP A 353 9.17 3.72 -20.79
CA TRP A 353 9.49 2.31 -20.64
C TRP A 353 8.38 1.54 -19.88
N TYR A 354 7.69 2.20 -18.94
CA TYR A 354 6.54 1.61 -18.27
C TYR A 354 5.36 1.45 -19.24
N ARG A 355 5.15 2.39 -20.15
CA ARG A 355 4.18 2.25 -21.24
C ARG A 355 4.53 1.06 -22.15
N GLU A 356 5.81 0.89 -22.50
CA GLU A 356 6.29 -0.25 -23.28
C GLU A 356 6.07 -1.57 -22.54
N LEU A 357 6.30 -1.61 -21.24
CA LEU A 357 6.06 -2.78 -20.40
C LEU A 357 4.57 -3.15 -20.36
N ILE A 358 3.68 -2.17 -20.16
CA ILE A 358 2.23 -2.39 -20.24
C ILE A 358 1.84 -2.90 -21.62
N ALA A 359 2.30 -2.26 -22.68
CA ALA A 359 1.99 -2.64 -24.06
C ALA A 359 2.46 -4.06 -24.40
N LYS A 360 3.61 -4.48 -23.88
CA LYS A 360 4.17 -5.83 -24.05
C LYS A 360 3.31 -6.91 -23.41
N HIS A 361 2.72 -6.63 -22.26
CA HIS A 361 1.98 -7.63 -21.46
C HIS A 361 0.47 -7.50 -21.57
N ARG A 362 -0.02 -6.45 -22.25
CA ARG A 362 -1.44 -6.20 -22.45
C ARG A 362 -2.06 -7.31 -23.30
N GLY A 363 -3.17 -7.86 -22.81
CA GLY A 363 -3.96 -8.84 -23.55
C GLY A 363 -4.70 -8.23 -24.74
N PRO A 364 -5.08 -9.05 -25.75
CA PRO A 364 -5.69 -8.58 -26.99
C PRO A 364 -7.09 -7.96 -26.79
N ALA A 365 -7.76 -8.26 -25.69
CA ALA A 365 -9.08 -7.72 -25.37
C ALA A 365 -9.03 -6.26 -24.91
N ASN A 366 -7.93 -5.83 -24.34
CA ASN A 366 -7.74 -4.46 -23.87
C ASN A 366 -7.13 -3.59 -24.98
N THR A 367 -7.94 -2.74 -25.58
CA THR A 367 -7.51 -1.80 -26.64
C THR A 367 -7.34 -0.37 -26.14
N ALA A 368 -7.41 -0.15 -24.84
CA ALA A 368 -7.35 1.18 -24.24
C ALA A 368 -6.05 1.93 -24.62
N PRO A 369 -6.12 3.22 -24.96
CA PRO A 369 -4.92 4.04 -25.15
C PRO A 369 -4.15 4.16 -23.83
N ILE A 370 -2.81 4.19 -23.92
CA ILE A 370 -1.92 4.36 -22.77
C ILE A 370 -1.40 5.79 -22.80
N HIS A 371 -1.82 6.59 -21.82
CA HIS A 371 -1.43 7.99 -21.70
C HIS A 371 -0.30 8.16 -20.70
N LEU A 372 0.69 8.96 -21.11
CA LEU A 372 1.83 9.33 -20.31
C LEU A 372 1.58 10.66 -19.59
N TRP A 373 1.90 10.70 -18.33
CA TRP A 373 2.02 11.95 -17.58
C TRP A 373 2.95 11.76 -16.36
N PRO A 374 3.82 12.72 -16.11
CA PRO A 374 4.64 12.71 -14.90
C PRO A 374 3.79 13.03 -13.67
N TYR A 375 4.28 12.72 -12.48
CA TYR A 375 3.65 13.25 -11.27
C TYR A 375 3.73 14.78 -11.26
N PRO A 376 2.65 15.48 -10.89
CA PRO A 376 2.71 16.91 -10.69
C PRO A 376 3.54 17.23 -9.44
N ILE A 377 4.54 18.08 -9.60
CA ILE A 377 5.37 18.55 -8.50
C ILE A 377 5.58 20.04 -8.67
N ASP A 378 5.22 20.81 -7.66
CA ASP A 378 5.58 22.22 -7.62
C ASP A 378 7.06 22.37 -7.26
N PRO A 379 7.80 23.27 -7.93
CA PRO A 379 9.18 23.52 -7.60
C PRO A 379 9.29 24.01 -6.15
N TRP A 380 10.36 23.60 -5.50
CA TRP A 380 10.70 24.10 -4.17
C TRP A 380 10.99 25.60 -4.24
N PRO A 381 10.62 26.45 -3.26
CA PRO A 381 10.79 27.89 -3.35
C PRO A 381 12.25 28.30 -3.59
N GLY A 382 12.42 29.17 -4.55
CA GLY A 382 13.57 29.65 -5.25
C GLY A 382 14.85 30.04 -4.49
N GLU A 383 15.52 29.06 -3.89
CA GLU A 383 16.89 29.28 -3.45
C GLU A 383 17.86 29.26 -4.64
N PRO A 384 18.92 30.08 -4.63
CA PRO A 384 19.85 30.15 -5.73
C PRO A 384 20.62 28.85 -5.93
N LEU A 385 20.99 28.57 -7.18
CA LEU A 385 21.91 27.49 -7.51
C LEU A 385 23.32 27.81 -7.00
N SER A 386 24.03 26.78 -6.56
CA SER A 386 25.46 26.90 -6.24
C SER A 386 26.21 25.63 -6.66
N ASP A 387 27.52 25.70 -6.78
CA ASP A 387 28.40 24.60 -7.16
C ASP A 387 29.25 24.15 -5.95
N GLU A 388 28.57 23.89 -4.81
CA GLU A 388 29.23 23.40 -3.60
C GLU A 388 29.78 22.01 -3.82
N TYR A 389 29.01 21.15 -4.55
CA TYR A 389 29.40 19.79 -4.92
C TYR A 389 29.59 19.68 -6.43
N ASP A 390 30.56 18.89 -6.85
CA ASP A 390 30.70 18.50 -8.25
C ASP A 390 29.64 17.43 -8.59
N LEU A 391 29.36 16.53 -7.65
CA LEU A 391 28.48 15.40 -7.90
C LEU A 391 27.52 15.10 -6.72
N LEU A 392 26.22 14.97 -7.04
CA LEU A 392 25.25 14.27 -6.23
C LEU A 392 25.22 12.81 -6.66
N ILE A 393 25.43 11.87 -5.75
CA ILE A 393 25.26 10.44 -5.99
C ILE A 393 23.95 10.02 -5.35
N TYR A 394 22.94 9.72 -6.16
CA TYR A 394 21.65 9.20 -5.69
C TYR A 394 21.55 7.71 -5.95
N ALA A 395 21.58 6.91 -4.87
CA ALA A 395 21.51 5.46 -4.95
C ALA A 395 20.11 4.95 -4.59
N LYS A 396 19.42 4.29 -5.55
CA LYS A 396 18.07 3.75 -5.34
C LYS A 396 18.07 2.23 -5.22
N ASN A 397 18.27 1.52 -6.30
CA ASN A 397 18.18 0.07 -6.36
C ASN A 397 19.54 -0.55 -6.69
N GLY A 398 19.75 -1.76 -6.19
CA GLY A 398 20.98 -2.48 -6.47
C GLY A 398 22.19 -1.85 -5.77
N HIS A 399 22.64 -2.48 -4.72
CA HIS A 399 23.89 -2.08 -4.07
C HIS A 399 25.05 -2.20 -5.06
N ARG A 400 25.65 -1.06 -5.41
CA ARG A 400 26.88 -0.96 -6.22
C ARG A 400 27.98 -0.29 -5.40
N PRO A 401 28.38 -0.87 -4.23
CA PRO A 401 29.29 -0.20 -3.29
C PRO A 401 30.58 0.22 -3.94
N GLY A 402 31.20 -0.63 -4.73
CA GLY A 402 32.42 -0.28 -5.43
C GLY A 402 32.27 0.82 -6.48
N LEU A 403 31.07 1.06 -7.04
CA LEU A 403 30.80 2.20 -7.92
C LEU A 403 30.66 3.49 -7.10
N LEU A 404 30.00 3.45 -5.96
CA LEU A 404 29.86 4.60 -5.07
C LEU A 404 31.23 5.11 -4.60
N GLU A 405 32.09 4.18 -4.16
CA GLU A 405 33.48 4.48 -3.74
C GLU A 405 34.27 5.10 -4.90
N HIS A 406 34.20 4.50 -6.08
CA HIS A 406 34.92 4.99 -7.25
C HIS A 406 34.48 6.39 -7.69
N LEU A 407 33.18 6.66 -7.69
CA LEU A 407 32.65 8.01 -7.98
C LEU A 407 33.10 9.01 -6.90
N GLY A 408 33.15 8.60 -5.62
CA GLY A 408 33.67 9.42 -4.53
C GLY A 408 35.16 9.74 -4.65
N GLU A 409 35.97 8.80 -5.17
CA GLU A 409 37.40 9.02 -5.46
C GLU A 409 37.59 9.99 -6.65
N LEU A 410 36.78 9.87 -7.70
CA LEU A 410 36.86 10.72 -8.89
C LEU A 410 36.40 12.16 -8.62
N PHE A 411 35.39 12.34 -7.77
CA PHE A 411 34.78 13.63 -7.47
C PHE A 411 34.92 13.94 -5.98
N SER A 412 36.01 14.63 -5.60
CA SER A 412 36.33 14.91 -4.18
C SER A 412 35.25 15.74 -3.47
N ARG A 413 34.53 16.60 -4.20
CA ARG A 413 33.39 17.36 -3.68
C ARG A 413 32.09 16.69 -4.10
N HIS A 414 31.69 15.62 -3.41
CA HIS A 414 30.45 14.91 -3.66
C HIS A 414 29.58 14.80 -2.43
N ILE A 415 28.28 14.56 -2.64
CA ILE A 415 27.31 14.22 -1.61
C ILE A 415 26.56 12.94 -2.01
N GLN A 416 26.34 12.05 -1.07
CA GLN A 416 25.62 10.80 -1.31
C GLN A 416 24.26 10.83 -0.61
N ILE A 417 23.23 10.43 -1.35
CA ILE A 417 21.87 10.27 -0.83
C ILE A 417 21.36 8.87 -1.21
N HIS A 418 20.87 8.13 -0.22
CA HIS A 418 20.29 6.81 -0.41
C HIS A 418 18.77 6.88 -0.38
N TYR A 419 18.12 6.17 -1.29
CA TYR A 419 16.67 6.08 -1.35
C TYR A 419 16.08 5.74 0.02
N GLY A 420 15.07 6.52 0.42
CA GLY A 420 14.36 6.35 1.69
C GLY A 420 15.15 6.70 2.96
N GLN A 421 16.37 7.26 2.85
CA GLN A 421 17.18 7.70 4.00
C GLN A 421 17.37 9.23 4.02
N TYR A 422 16.44 9.97 3.44
CA TYR A 422 16.50 11.42 3.35
C TYR A 422 15.11 12.04 3.52
N ARG A 423 15.10 13.30 3.88
CA ARG A 423 13.91 14.16 3.77
C ARG A 423 13.94 14.87 2.42
N ARG A 424 12.76 15.14 1.84
CA ARG A 424 12.63 15.85 0.56
C ARG A 424 13.47 17.14 0.49
N ALA A 425 13.46 17.95 1.56
CA ALA A 425 14.27 19.17 1.64
C ALA A 425 15.79 18.91 1.52
N GLN A 426 16.28 17.80 2.07
CA GLN A 426 17.70 17.43 1.97
C GLN A 426 18.09 17.05 0.54
N LEU A 427 17.22 16.30 -0.15
CA LEU A 427 17.45 15.95 -1.55
C LEU A 427 17.50 17.21 -2.42
N TYR A 428 16.53 18.12 -2.24
CA TYR A 428 16.46 19.35 -2.99
C TYR A 428 17.68 20.25 -2.73
N ASP A 429 18.09 20.41 -1.46
CA ASP A 429 19.27 21.20 -1.09
C ASP A 429 20.57 20.60 -1.69
N ALA A 430 20.74 19.29 -1.61
CA ALA A 430 21.87 18.61 -2.24
C ALA A 430 21.89 18.79 -3.76
N ALA A 431 20.75 18.65 -4.43
CA ALA A 431 20.65 18.77 -5.88
C ALA A 431 20.91 20.21 -6.37
N ARG A 432 20.34 21.23 -5.70
CA ARG A 432 20.59 22.64 -6.08
C ARG A 432 22.04 23.08 -5.88
N LYS A 433 22.79 22.38 -5.03
CA LYS A 433 24.20 22.64 -4.73
C LYS A 433 25.17 21.78 -5.55
N SER A 434 24.68 20.87 -6.37
CA SER A 434 25.47 19.95 -7.16
C SER A 434 25.46 20.29 -8.64
N ARG A 435 26.61 20.16 -9.30
CA ARG A 435 26.74 20.44 -10.74
C ARG A 435 26.06 19.38 -11.60
N ALA A 436 26.07 18.12 -11.18
CA ALA A 436 25.35 17.02 -11.82
C ALA A 436 24.97 15.93 -10.80
N CYS A 437 24.08 15.02 -11.21
CA CYS A 437 23.66 13.86 -10.41
C CYS A 437 23.95 12.55 -11.14
N ALA A 438 24.63 11.63 -10.48
CA ALA A 438 24.68 10.22 -10.85
C ALA A 438 23.44 9.52 -10.24
N TYR A 439 22.45 9.22 -11.06
CA TYR A 439 21.20 8.57 -10.65
C TYR A 439 21.31 7.06 -10.81
N LEU A 440 21.59 6.37 -9.71
CA LEU A 440 21.87 4.94 -9.69
C LEU A 440 20.59 4.15 -9.40
N ALA A 441 19.75 4.04 -10.41
CA ALA A 441 18.56 3.20 -10.43
C ALA A 441 18.53 2.41 -11.74
N ASP A 442 18.35 1.09 -11.67
CA ASP A 442 18.25 0.25 -12.87
C ASP A 442 16.88 0.39 -13.54
N ASP A 443 15.85 0.57 -12.72
CA ASP A 443 14.48 0.83 -13.17
C ASP A 443 13.70 1.70 -12.17
N ASP A 444 12.71 2.42 -12.68
CA ASP A 444 11.80 3.22 -11.87
C ASP A 444 10.54 3.59 -12.67
N HIS A 445 9.38 3.19 -12.22
CA HIS A 445 8.12 3.45 -12.92
C HIS A 445 7.72 4.93 -12.91
N GLY A 446 7.95 5.62 -11.78
CA GLY A 446 7.59 7.01 -11.58
C GLY A 446 8.49 7.69 -10.56
N PRO A 447 9.74 8.03 -10.94
CA PRO A 447 10.77 8.50 -10.02
C PRO A 447 10.52 9.93 -9.53
N LEU A 448 9.80 10.11 -8.42
CA LEU A 448 9.60 11.43 -7.80
C LEU A 448 10.93 12.12 -7.45
N ALA A 449 11.87 11.38 -6.88
CA ALA A 449 13.19 11.91 -6.54
C ALA A 449 13.93 12.48 -7.76
N LEU A 450 13.82 11.80 -8.92
CA LEU A 450 14.39 12.29 -10.17
C LEU A 450 13.77 13.64 -10.59
N GLN A 451 12.45 13.75 -10.50
CA GLN A 451 11.76 15.00 -10.83
C GLN A 451 12.19 16.14 -9.90
N GLU A 452 12.35 15.87 -8.60
CA GLU A 452 12.83 16.84 -7.62
C GLU A 452 14.26 17.29 -7.89
N ILE A 453 15.14 16.36 -8.28
CA ILE A 453 16.53 16.67 -8.67
C ILE A 453 16.56 17.57 -9.91
N LEU A 454 15.75 17.25 -10.93
CA LEU A 454 15.65 18.08 -12.15
C LEU A 454 15.05 19.46 -11.86
N LEU A 455 13.99 19.53 -11.03
CA LEU A 455 13.39 20.80 -10.58
C LEU A 455 14.37 21.66 -9.76
N ALA A 456 15.30 21.03 -9.06
CA ALA A 456 16.41 21.72 -8.40
C ALA A 456 17.48 22.23 -9.38
N GLY A 457 17.34 22.01 -10.69
CA GLY A 457 18.31 22.44 -11.70
C GLY A 457 19.59 21.61 -11.72
N CYS A 458 19.54 20.34 -11.30
CA CYS A 458 20.66 19.43 -11.33
C CYS A 458 20.53 18.48 -12.54
N PRO A 459 21.43 18.56 -13.54
CA PRO A 459 21.42 17.62 -14.67
C PRO A 459 21.69 16.20 -14.20
N VAL A 460 20.99 15.22 -14.76
CA VAL A 460 21.02 13.83 -14.30
C VAL A 460 21.68 12.91 -15.32
N VAL A 461 22.51 11.99 -14.85
CA VAL A 461 23.03 10.86 -15.63
C VAL A 461 22.48 9.55 -15.09
N GLY A 462 21.90 8.75 -15.95
CA GLY A 462 21.32 7.46 -15.58
C GLY A 462 20.93 6.63 -16.79
N VAL A 463 20.33 5.46 -16.57
CA VAL A 463 19.78 4.62 -17.65
C VAL A 463 18.34 5.00 -17.95
N ARG A 464 17.89 4.74 -19.17
CA ARG A 464 16.53 5.10 -19.63
C ARG A 464 15.43 4.53 -18.74
N THR A 465 15.60 3.32 -18.22
CA THR A 465 14.61 2.67 -17.34
C THR A 465 14.59 3.23 -15.94
N GLY A 466 15.71 3.69 -15.40
CA GLY A 466 15.82 4.29 -14.07
C GLY A 466 15.63 5.80 -14.09
N ALA A 467 16.22 6.50 -15.06
CA ALA A 467 16.17 7.95 -15.21
C ALA A 467 15.10 8.39 -16.24
N ALA A 468 13.89 7.88 -16.09
CA ALA A 468 12.83 7.90 -17.09
C ALA A 468 12.35 9.28 -17.56
N PHE A 469 12.58 10.34 -16.79
CA PHE A 469 12.18 11.72 -17.14
C PHE A 469 13.33 12.57 -17.69
N VAL A 470 14.52 11.99 -17.83
CA VAL A 470 15.66 12.71 -18.42
C VAL A 470 15.47 12.87 -19.92
N GLN A 471 15.48 14.12 -20.39
CA GLN A 471 15.57 14.44 -21.80
C GLN A 471 17.06 14.52 -22.18
N HIS A 472 17.52 13.51 -22.92
CA HIS A 472 18.93 13.39 -23.31
C HIS A 472 19.44 14.64 -24.01
N GLY A 473 20.54 15.21 -23.52
CA GLY A 473 21.13 16.44 -24.03
C GLY A 473 20.46 17.74 -23.59
N VAL A 474 19.32 17.68 -22.87
CA VAL A 474 18.58 18.85 -22.38
C VAL A 474 18.55 18.92 -20.84
N THR A 475 18.12 17.85 -20.18
CA THR A 475 18.05 17.81 -18.71
C THR A 475 19.04 16.84 -18.10
N GLY A 476 19.83 16.16 -18.92
CA GLY A 476 20.84 15.21 -18.49
C GLY A 476 21.32 14.32 -19.64
N MET A 477 22.01 13.26 -19.29
CA MET A 477 22.57 12.29 -20.23
C MET A 477 22.07 10.89 -19.89
N LEU A 478 21.59 10.16 -20.90
CA LEU A 478 21.20 8.76 -20.76
C LEU A 478 22.33 7.86 -21.26
N VAL A 479 22.65 6.83 -20.52
CA VAL A 479 23.59 5.76 -20.87
C VAL A 479 22.87 4.43 -21.07
N ASP A 480 23.48 3.51 -21.80
CA ASP A 480 22.86 2.23 -22.12
C ASP A 480 22.71 1.33 -20.89
N ARG A 481 23.70 1.36 -20.00
CA ARG A 481 23.68 0.61 -18.73
C ARG A 481 24.47 1.33 -17.65
N LEU A 482 24.09 1.12 -16.39
CA LEU A 482 24.91 1.52 -15.25
C LEU A 482 26.16 0.62 -15.17
N PRO A 483 27.34 1.18 -14.92
CA PRO A 483 28.54 0.36 -14.75
C PRO A 483 28.45 -0.47 -13.47
N PRO A 484 29.11 -1.64 -13.41
CA PRO A 484 29.27 -2.40 -12.20
C PRO A 484 30.17 -1.66 -11.20
N GLY A 485 30.20 -2.09 -9.94
CA GLY A 485 31.17 -1.62 -8.96
C GLY A 485 32.61 -1.98 -9.39
N ARG A 486 33.58 -1.17 -8.96
CA ARG A 486 35.00 -1.34 -9.35
C ARG A 486 35.55 -2.75 -9.08
N SER A 487 35.16 -3.36 -7.96
CA SER A 487 35.52 -4.72 -7.59
C SER A 487 34.85 -5.81 -8.46
N SER A 488 33.88 -5.43 -9.26
CA SER A 488 33.07 -6.32 -10.12
C SER A 488 33.30 -6.07 -11.60
N ILE A 489 34.31 -5.25 -11.99
CA ILE A 489 34.70 -5.06 -13.39
C ILE A 489 35.40 -6.36 -13.84
N ALA A 490 34.68 -7.16 -14.60
CA ALA A 490 35.12 -8.47 -15.06
C ALA A 490 35.42 -8.53 -16.56
N SER A 491 35.08 -7.48 -17.31
CA SER A 491 35.18 -7.46 -18.76
C SER A 491 35.56 -6.08 -19.31
N ASP A 492 36.11 -6.06 -20.54
CA ASP A 492 36.35 -4.82 -21.29
C ASP A 492 35.08 -4.02 -21.49
N GLY A 493 33.94 -4.70 -21.65
CA GLY A 493 32.61 -4.08 -21.75
C GLY A 493 32.20 -3.32 -20.47
N ASP A 494 32.62 -3.77 -19.29
CA ASP A 494 32.36 -3.09 -18.02
C ASP A 494 33.20 -1.81 -17.90
N GLN A 495 34.43 -1.86 -18.36
CA GLN A 495 35.32 -0.71 -18.39
C GLN A 495 34.83 0.36 -19.37
N ILE A 496 34.36 -0.05 -20.54
CA ILE A 496 33.73 0.83 -21.52
C ILE A 496 32.49 1.51 -20.94
N ALA A 497 31.62 0.75 -20.24
CA ALA A 497 30.43 1.31 -19.58
C ALA A 497 30.79 2.34 -18.52
N LEU A 498 31.82 2.08 -17.70
CA LEU A 498 32.29 3.03 -16.71
C LEU A 498 32.85 4.31 -17.35
N GLN A 499 33.66 4.20 -18.39
CA GLN A 499 34.17 5.35 -19.14
C GLN A 499 33.05 6.17 -19.78
N ALA A 500 32.06 5.51 -20.39
CA ALA A 500 30.89 6.18 -20.96
C ALA A 500 30.08 6.93 -19.89
N PHE A 501 29.91 6.31 -18.71
CA PHE A 501 29.19 6.93 -17.61
C PHE A 501 29.92 8.17 -17.07
N VAL A 502 31.24 8.09 -16.85
CA VAL A 502 32.06 9.21 -16.42
C VAL A 502 32.08 10.35 -17.46
N HIS A 503 32.16 10.01 -18.75
CA HIS A 503 32.06 10.99 -19.82
C HIS A 503 30.71 11.69 -19.86
N ALA A 504 29.61 10.93 -19.65
CA ALA A 504 28.27 11.46 -19.54
C ALA A 504 28.13 12.41 -18.34
N LEU A 505 28.75 12.10 -17.19
CA LEU A 505 28.80 12.99 -16.03
C LEU A 505 29.51 14.31 -16.35
N ALA A 506 30.67 14.24 -17.02
CA ALA A 506 31.40 15.44 -17.44
C ALA A 506 30.56 16.31 -18.38
N SER A 507 29.85 15.70 -19.32
CA SER A 507 28.93 16.40 -20.23
C SER A 507 27.75 17.02 -19.49
N ALA A 508 27.16 16.31 -18.52
CA ALA A 508 26.08 16.84 -17.69
C ALA A 508 26.53 18.03 -16.84
N MET A 509 27.74 18.00 -16.27
CA MET A 509 28.30 19.10 -15.47
C MET A 509 28.51 20.37 -16.29
N ALA A 510 28.63 20.27 -17.63
CA ALA A 510 28.76 21.39 -18.53
C ALA A 510 27.41 22.00 -18.96
N MET A 511 26.29 21.39 -18.60
CA MET A 511 24.95 21.87 -18.95
C MET A 511 24.59 23.15 -18.19
N ASN A 512 23.77 24.01 -18.83
CA ASN A 512 23.19 25.17 -18.18
C ASN A 512 22.07 24.70 -17.20
N ARG A 513 22.29 24.86 -15.92
CA ARG A 513 21.41 24.40 -14.85
C ARG A 513 20.07 25.13 -14.79
N ASP A 514 20.03 26.39 -15.20
CA ASP A 514 18.76 27.14 -15.30
C ASP A 514 17.90 26.59 -16.45
N THR A 515 18.52 26.21 -17.57
CA THR A 515 17.81 25.52 -18.66
C THR A 515 17.20 24.18 -18.19
N VAL A 516 17.95 23.39 -17.42
CA VAL A 516 17.45 22.15 -16.83
C VAL A 516 16.25 22.43 -15.92
N ARG A 517 16.34 23.42 -15.04
CA ARG A 517 15.26 23.82 -14.13
C ARG A 517 14.01 24.27 -14.88
N HIS A 518 14.17 25.09 -15.92
CA HIS A 518 13.05 25.56 -16.72
C HIS A 518 12.34 24.38 -17.45
N ALA A 519 13.11 23.52 -18.11
CA ALA A 519 12.56 22.35 -18.80
C ALA A 519 11.82 21.39 -17.83
N ALA A 520 12.37 21.18 -16.63
CA ALA A 520 11.73 20.38 -15.60
C ALA A 520 10.44 21.05 -15.06
N THR A 521 10.47 22.36 -14.83
CA THR A 521 9.29 23.11 -14.39
C THR A 521 8.17 23.03 -15.42
N ASP A 522 8.51 23.22 -16.69
CA ASP A 522 7.54 23.08 -17.78
C ASP A 522 6.94 21.69 -17.88
N ALA A 523 7.75 20.65 -17.66
CA ALA A 523 7.28 19.27 -17.73
C ALA A 523 6.41 18.85 -16.53
N PHE A 524 6.71 19.33 -15.32
CA PHE A 524 6.16 18.79 -14.07
C PHE A 524 5.22 19.76 -13.34
N ALA A 525 5.04 20.99 -13.84
CA ALA A 525 4.17 21.98 -13.22
C ALA A 525 2.76 21.42 -12.96
N THR A 526 2.31 21.51 -11.71
CA THR A 526 1.07 20.89 -11.21
C THR A 526 -0.14 21.28 -12.06
N ASP A 527 -0.28 22.55 -12.43
CA ASP A 527 -1.42 23.01 -13.23
C ASP A 527 -1.39 22.44 -14.64
N ARG A 528 -0.23 22.40 -15.28
CA ARG A 528 -0.08 21.84 -16.63
C ARG A 528 -0.39 20.34 -16.70
N VAL A 529 0.13 19.57 -15.73
CA VAL A 529 -0.16 18.14 -15.62
C VAL A 529 -1.65 17.91 -15.39
N ALA A 530 -2.26 18.67 -14.48
CA ALA A 530 -3.68 18.58 -14.22
C ALA A 530 -4.55 18.96 -15.42
N ASP A 531 -4.17 19.97 -16.21
CA ASP A 531 -4.86 20.35 -17.45
C ASP A 531 -4.78 19.24 -18.51
N THR A 532 -3.59 18.64 -18.67
CA THR A 532 -3.39 17.52 -19.58
C THR A 532 -4.31 16.34 -19.21
N ILE A 533 -4.35 15.97 -17.93
CA ILE A 533 -5.16 14.85 -17.44
C ILE A 533 -6.65 15.17 -17.59
N THR A 534 -7.10 16.36 -17.20
CA THR A 534 -8.51 16.75 -17.35
C THR A 534 -8.93 16.80 -18.82
N GLY A 535 -8.04 17.23 -19.72
CA GLY A 535 -8.27 17.17 -21.17
C GLY A 535 -8.49 15.74 -21.65
N VAL A 536 -7.64 14.79 -21.26
CA VAL A 536 -7.81 13.38 -21.60
C VAL A 536 -9.13 12.85 -21.02
N LEU A 537 -9.39 13.04 -19.73
CA LEU A 537 -10.60 12.55 -19.07
C LEU A 537 -11.88 13.11 -19.72
N ALA A 538 -11.87 14.37 -20.14
CA ALA A 538 -13.01 15.00 -20.83
C ALA A 538 -13.38 14.26 -22.13
N THR A 539 -12.38 13.74 -22.86
CA THR A 539 -12.62 12.97 -24.09
C THR A 539 -13.18 11.57 -23.83
N LEU A 540 -12.93 10.99 -22.66
CA LEU A 540 -13.34 9.64 -22.29
C LEU A 540 -14.80 9.56 -21.78
N ARG A 541 -15.42 10.69 -21.49
CA ARG A 541 -16.79 10.78 -20.93
C ARG A 541 -17.90 10.41 -21.92
N THR A 542 -17.57 10.11 -23.17
CA THR A 542 -18.53 9.80 -24.23
C THR A 542 -19.00 8.34 -24.16
N GLY A 543 -20.29 8.10 -24.19
CA GLY A 543 -20.94 6.79 -24.27
C GLY A 543 -22.34 6.83 -23.64
N PRO A 544 -23.25 5.95 -24.05
CA PRO A 544 -24.57 5.89 -23.44
C PRO A 544 -24.45 5.47 -21.99
N VAL A 545 -25.11 6.18 -21.10
CA VAL A 545 -25.45 5.68 -19.77
C VAL A 545 -26.42 4.52 -20.03
N GLN A 546 -25.90 3.29 -20.02
CA GLN A 546 -26.77 2.12 -20.13
C GLN A 546 -27.63 2.06 -18.87
N ASP A 547 -28.94 2.14 -19.04
CA ASP A 547 -29.91 1.84 -18.00
C ASP A 547 -29.83 0.34 -17.67
N LEU A 548 -28.85 -0.04 -16.89
CA LEU A 548 -28.78 -1.37 -16.30
C LEU A 548 -29.87 -1.44 -15.23
N VAL A 549 -30.92 -2.18 -15.51
CA VAL A 549 -31.98 -2.50 -14.54
C VAL A 549 -31.32 -3.16 -13.32
N ALA A 550 -31.32 -2.44 -12.21
CA ALA A 550 -30.80 -2.97 -10.95
C ALA A 550 -31.79 -4.00 -10.38
N PRO A 551 -31.34 -5.13 -9.86
CA PRO A 551 -32.16 -5.87 -8.93
C PRO A 551 -32.45 -4.96 -7.72
N THR A 552 -33.71 -4.75 -7.42
CA THR A 552 -34.19 -3.99 -6.27
C THR A 552 -33.78 -4.73 -4.99
N TYR A 553 -32.80 -4.19 -4.29
CA TYR A 553 -32.43 -4.66 -2.96
C TYR A 553 -32.48 -3.50 -1.95
N SER A 554 -33.29 -3.67 -0.94
CA SER A 554 -33.36 -2.79 0.22
C SER A 554 -32.53 -3.42 1.34
N PRO A 555 -31.41 -2.81 1.77
CA PRO A 555 -30.68 -3.34 2.92
C PRO A 555 -31.45 -2.98 4.20
N ASN A 556 -31.95 -4.00 4.90
CA ASN A 556 -32.29 -3.84 6.31
C ASN A 556 -30.96 -3.65 7.09
N ILE A 557 -30.66 -2.42 7.47
CA ILE A 557 -29.51 -2.04 8.30
C ILE A 557 -30.02 -1.54 9.67
N PRO A 558 -30.52 -2.40 10.57
CA PRO A 558 -30.97 -1.89 11.88
C PRO A 558 -29.87 -1.84 12.93
N GLU A 559 -28.84 -2.69 12.86
CA GLU A 559 -27.95 -2.92 14.00
C GLU A 559 -26.62 -2.17 13.91
N ALA A 560 -25.95 -2.18 12.77
CA ALA A 560 -24.65 -1.50 12.63
C ALA A 560 -24.76 0.02 12.71
N SER A 561 -25.85 0.62 12.17
CA SER A 561 -26.09 2.06 12.28
C SER A 561 -26.40 2.51 13.70
N ARG A 562 -27.08 1.69 14.52
CA ARG A 562 -27.34 2.00 15.93
C ARG A 562 -26.08 1.96 16.78
N LEU A 563 -25.17 1.03 16.49
CA LEU A 563 -23.88 0.93 17.17
C LEU A 563 -22.95 2.10 16.83
N LEU A 564 -22.94 2.56 15.57
CA LEU A 564 -22.18 3.75 15.16
C LEU A 564 -22.66 5.03 15.85
N HIS A 565 -23.98 5.20 16.08
CA HIS A 565 -24.53 6.33 16.82
C HIS A 565 -24.27 6.27 18.32
N ALA A 566 -24.22 5.09 18.93
CA ALA A 566 -23.91 4.93 20.35
C ALA A 566 -22.47 5.33 20.69
N PHE A 567 -21.51 5.13 19.79
CA PHE A 567 -20.12 5.53 20.00
C PHE A 567 -19.89 7.05 19.89
N HIS A 568 -20.68 7.76 19.09
CA HIS A 568 -20.58 9.23 19.01
C HIS A 568 -21.20 9.97 20.20
N SER A 569 -22.12 9.34 20.94
CA SER A 569 -22.77 9.97 22.09
C SER A 569 -22.00 9.85 23.40
N THR A 570 -20.98 9.00 23.47
CA THR A 570 -20.18 8.77 24.69
C THR A 570 -18.86 9.53 24.76
N SER A 571 -18.44 10.22 23.67
CA SER A 571 -17.19 11.00 23.66
C SER A 571 -17.35 12.49 23.98
N CYS A 572 -18.55 12.95 24.27
CA CYS A 572 -18.83 14.32 24.71
C CYS A 572 -19.48 14.30 26.08
N CYS A 573 -18.68 14.11 27.15
CA CYS A 573 -18.91 14.65 28.51
C CYS A 573 -17.86 14.08 29.47
N GLY A 574 -16.97 14.95 29.91
CA GLY A 574 -16.02 14.69 30.99
C GLY A 574 -14.93 15.75 31.02
N ASP A 575 -15.13 16.75 31.88
CA ASP A 575 -14.16 17.79 32.27
C ASP A 575 -12.80 17.25 32.70
#